data_84ba5e6a6cb355d91ef6fcb2d81371d0
#
_entry.id   84ba5e6a6cb355d91ef6fcb2d81371d0
#
_cell.length_a   1.000
_cell.length_b   1.000
_cell.length_c   1.000
_cell.angle_alpha   90.00
_cell.angle_beta   90.00
_cell.angle_gamma   90.00
#
_symmetry.space_group_name_H-M   'P 1'
#
loop_
_entity.id
_entity.type
_entity.pdbx_description
1 polymer ?
#
loop_
_entity_poly.entity_id
_entity_poly.type
_entity_poly.pdbx_seq_one_letter_code
_entity_poly.pdbx_strand_id
1 'polypeptide(L)'
;MFENPDTITIDEKIILREFVETIPTSIFGPDRVRYIADNADKLAEGDKLALRNFVNKALTRMIESEASDIEIGGRGNEGYIWMRIHGNKERVRDLPQFTEDESALIIINLFNDNQKQHLLSKRNLDFSYTYFYEKRKINVRFRADAYFDLDTLAMNMRLINLSVRPLSSLEFHPLAVRSVSHNYIKFGLTLITGITGSGKSTTLDSIIDHHNKFDPAHIIIIAAPIEYVHTSNVSLIKHREVGRDVLSFKDGIVQALRQDPDIIVVGEMRDPDTIMAALEVTDTGHKVFSTLHTSSATESLDRIIAEVHPSEQERVRNRLADVLISVISQKLVPTLDGKRVMAKEVLIVTPSVRAAIKNNNTSEIYMMINQGGAQGMITMEQDLKKLYMQKKISLESAITYANNKTRIQQILSAK
;
A
#
# COMPACT_ATOMS: atom_id res chain seq x y z
N MET A 1 -11.09 6.21 42.98
CA MET A 1 -11.79 5.65 41.80
C MET A 1 -11.10 6.25 40.62
N PHE A 2 -10.22 5.52 39.95
CA PHE A 2 -9.63 5.99 38.70
C PHE A 2 -10.70 5.81 37.63
N GLU A 3 -11.15 6.92 37.03
CA GLU A 3 -12.00 6.87 35.85
C GLU A 3 -11.33 6.02 34.80
N ASN A 4 -12.08 5.09 34.22
CA ASN A 4 -11.62 4.26 33.14
C ASN A 4 -11.35 5.18 31.94
N PRO A 5 -10.11 5.37 31.46
CA PRO A 5 -9.79 6.33 30.40
C PRO A 5 -10.43 5.99 29.05
N ASP A 6 -11.10 4.85 28.96
CA ASP A 6 -11.72 4.33 27.74
C ASP A 6 -13.21 4.67 27.60
N THR A 7 -13.83 5.34 28.59
CA THR A 7 -15.22 5.80 28.49
C THR A 7 -15.26 7.11 27.71
N ILE A 8 -16.08 7.18 26.67
CA ILE A 8 -16.41 8.45 26.02
C ILE A 8 -17.08 9.32 27.06
N THR A 9 -16.47 10.46 27.32
CA THR A 9 -16.99 11.40 28.32
C THR A 9 -18.29 12.03 27.80
N ILE A 10 -19.14 12.41 28.69
CA ILE A 10 -20.40 13.14 28.41
C ILE A 10 -20.12 14.38 27.56
N ASP A 11 -18.92 14.96 27.70
CA ASP A 11 -18.50 16.20 27.05
C ASP A 11 -18.45 16.09 25.50
N GLU A 12 -17.92 14.99 24.92
CA GLU A 12 -17.85 14.87 23.45
C GLU A 12 -19.24 14.78 22.81
N LYS A 13 -20.20 14.13 23.48
CA LYS A 13 -21.58 14.08 23.01
C LYS A 13 -22.30 15.43 23.11
N ILE A 14 -21.99 16.23 24.11
CA ILE A 14 -22.52 17.60 24.27
C ILE A 14 -22.04 18.48 23.11
N ILE A 15 -20.72 18.47 22.82
CA ILE A 15 -20.12 19.23 21.71
C ILE A 15 -20.82 18.88 20.38
N LEU A 16 -20.99 17.60 20.10
CA LEU A 16 -21.63 17.13 18.86
C LEU A 16 -23.06 17.62 18.76
N ARG A 17 -23.84 17.49 19.85
CA ARG A 17 -25.23 17.89 19.89
C ARG A 17 -25.41 19.39 19.74
N GLU A 18 -24.66 20.19 20.49
CA GLU A 18 -24.69 21.65 20.40
C GLU A 18 -24.38 22.14 18.99
N PHE A 19 -23.36 21.56 18.33
CA PHE A 19 -23.06 21.89 16.95
C PHE A 19 -24.21 21.52 16.00
N VAL A 20 -24.75 20.29 16.12
CA VAL A 20 -25.83 19.81 15.23
C VAL A 20 -27.10 20.69 15.36
N GLU A 21 -27.38 21.22 16.54
CA GLU A 21 -28.49 22.16 16.78
C GLU A 21 -28.32 23.49 16.04
N THR A 22 -27.11 23.85 15.61
CA THR A 22 -26.85 25.06 14.79
C THR A 22 -27.19 24.87 13.33
N ILE A 23 -27.37 23.62 12.85
CA ILE A 23 -27.61 23.34 11.43
C ILE A 23 -29.04 23.72 11.07
N PRO A 24 -29.26 24.64 10.09
CA PRO A 24 -30.59 25.04 9.69
C PRO A 24 -31.43 23.84 9.22
N THR A 25 -32.67 23.76 9.69
CA THR A 25 -33.60 22.68 9.32
C THR A 25 -34.03 22.68 7.85
N SER A 26 -33.74 23.77 7.13
CA SER A 26 -34.01 23.93 5.70
C SER A 26 -32.93 23.33 4.78
N ILE A 27 -31.81 22.88 5.36
CA ILE A 27 -30.69 22.31 4.58
C ILE A 27 -30.75 20.78 4.64
N PHE A 28 -30.65 20.14 3.46
CA PHE A 28 -30.78 18.69 3.30
C PHE A 28 -29.64 18.12 2.44
N GLY A 29 -29.44 16.80 2.55
CA GLY A 29 -28.51 16.03 1.71
C GLY A 29 -27.08 16.57 1.73
N PRO A 30 -26.39 16.64 0.58
CA PRO A 30 -25.00 17.05 0.49
C PRO A 30 -24.72 18.47 0.99
N ASP A 31 -25.72 19.37 0.92
CA ASP A 31 -25.57 20.75 1.41
C ASP A 31 -25.47 20.80 2.94
N ARG A 32 -26.01 19.79 3.63
CA ARG A 32 -25.85 19.62 5.05
C ARG A 32 -24.40 19.30 5.45
N VAL A 33 -23.78 18.38 4.71
CA VAL A 33 -22.34 18.06 4.89
C VAL A 33 -21.47 19.27 4.56
N ARG A 34 -21.82 20.05 3.53
CA ARG A 34 -21.11 21.30 3.20
C ARG A 34 -21.22 22.31 4.32
N TYR A 35 -22.42 22.52 4.89
CA TYR A 35 -22.60 23.41 6.03
C TYR A 35 -21.72 22.99 7.22
N ILE A 36 -21.66 21.70 7.51
CA ILE A 36 -20.77 21.15 8.56
C ILE A 36 -19.32 21.48 8.26
N ALA A 37 -18.86 21.26 7.01
CA ALA A 37 -17.49 21.53 6.60
C ALA A 37 -17.10 23.02 6.72
N ASP A 38 -18.00 23.93 6.33
CA ASP A 38 -17.78 25.36 6.37
C ASP A 38 -17.81 25.95 7.80
N ASN A 39 -18.44 25.23 8.74
CA ASN A 39 -18.63 25.71 10.13
C ASN A 39 -17.82 24.94 11.18
N ALA A 40 -17.29 23.76 10.87
CA ALA A 40 -16.49 22.96 11.81
C ALA A 40 -15.25 23.74 12.31
N ASP A 41 -14.69 24.63 11.51
CA ASP A 41 -13.53 25.46 11.92
C ASP A 41 -13.87 26.52 12.98
N LYS A 42 -15.15 26.82 13.16
CA LYS A 42 -15.63 27.75 14.21
C LYS A 42 -15.69 27.12 15.61
N LEU A 43 -15.56 25.79 15.70
CA LEU A 43 -15.44 25.12 17.00
C LEU A 43 -14.22 25.62 17.77
N ALA A 44 -14.31 25.70 19.08
CA ALA A 44 -13.18 25.98 19.94
C ALA A 44 -12.08 24.92 19.76
N GLU A 45 -10.80 25.29 19.90
CA GLU A 45 -9.70 24.34 19.73
C GLU A 45 -9.77 23.16 20.70
N GLY A 46 -10.29 23.39 21.92
CA GLY A 46 -10.55 22.32 22.88
C GLY A 46 -11.56 21.29 22.39
N ASP A 47 -12.63 21.75 21.74
CA ASP A 47 -13.69 20.88 21.20
C ASP A 47 -13.18 20.07 19.99
N LYS A 48 -12.44 20.70 19.09
CA LYS A 48 -11.77 20.03 17.96
C LYS A 48 -10.85 18.92 18.46
N LEU A 49 -10.08 19.20 19.51
CA LEU A 49 -9.17 18.23 20.14
C LEU A 49 -9.95 17.08 20.78
N ALA A 50 -11.05 17.37 21.47
CA ALA A 50 -11.91 16.34 22.08
C ALA A 50 -12.47 15.38 21.03
N LEU A 51 -12.97 15.90 19.89
CA LEU A 51 -13.47 15.08 18.78
C LEU A 51 -12.35 14.23 18.12
N ARG A 52 -11.13 14.77 17.98
CA ARG A 52 -9.98 13.97 17.53
C ARG A 52 -9.60 12.87 18.51
N ASN A 53 -9.62 13.18 19.81
CA ASN A 53 -9.33 12.21 20.85
C ASN A 53 -10.38 11.08 20.88
N PHE A 54 -11.63 11.38 20.58
CA PHE A 54 -12.66 10.35 20.39
C PHE A 54 -12.27 9.37 19.27
N VAL A 55 -11.87 9.87 18.10
CA VAL A 55 -11.40 9.01 16.99
C VAL A 55 -10.21 8.16 17.45
N ASN A 56 -9.24 8.77 18.13
CA ASN A 56 -8.06 8.05 18.65
C ASN A 56 -8.43 6.95 19.66
N LYS A 57 -9.44 7.16 20.51
CA LYS A 57 -10.00 6.13 21.43
C LYS A 57 -10.62 4.98 20.63
N ALA A 58 -11.43 5.28 19.60
CA ALA A 58 -12.00 4.26 18.71
C ALA A 58 -10.93 3.44 17.98
N LEU A 59 -9.86 4.10 17.51
CA LEU A 59 -8.70 3.44 16.87
C LEU A 59 -7.89 2.62 17.89
N THR A 60 -7.74 3.08 19.12
CA THR A 60 -7.15 2.28 20.22
C THR A 60 -7.93 0.99 20.42
N ARG A 61 -9.26 1.09 20.51
CA ARG A 61 -10.16 -0.06 20.63
C ARG A 61 -10.01 -1.02 19.46
N MET A 62 -9.89 -0.49 18.23
CA MET A 62 -9.62 -1.27 17.02
C MET A 62 -8.33 -2.09 17.12
N ILE A 63 -7.24 -1.47 17.60
CA ILE A 63 -5.94 -2.15 17.76
C ILE A 63 -6.03 -3.25 18.84
N GLU A 64 -6.67 -2.96 19.95
CA GLU A 64 -6.78 -3.89 21.09
C GLU A 64 -7.69 -5.09 20.80
N SER A 65 -8.69 -4.93 19.94
CA SER A 65 -9.54 -6.03 19.46
C SER A 65 -8.99 -6.76 18.25
N GLU A 66 -7.75 -6.45 17.82
CA GLU A 66 -7.12 -7.02 16.62
C GLU A 66 -7.98 -6.83 15.35
N ALA A 67 -8.76 -5.76 15.30
CA ALA A 67 -9.57 -5.44 14.14
C ALA A 67 -8.67 -4.89 13.00
N SER A 68 -9.01 -5.25 11.77
CA SER A 68 -8.30 -4.78 10.58
C SER A 68 -8.86 -3.48 10.02
N ASP A 69 -10.15 -3.24 10.17
CA ASP A 69 -10.86 -2.09 9.62
C ASP A 69 -11.89 -1.56 10.62
N ILE A 70 -12.08 -0.24 10.63
CA ILE A 70 -13.15 0.46 11.35
C ILE A 70 -13.95 1.30 10.37
N GLU A 71 -15.24 1.43 10.61
CA GLU A 71 -16.16 2.21 9.80
C GLU A 71 -17.04 3.10 10.66
N ILE A 72 -17.09 4.38 10.30
CA ILE A 72 -17.78 5.44 11.03
C ILE A 72 -18.69 6.19 10.04
N GLY A 73 -19.94 6.48 10.45
CA GLY A 73 -20.89 7.22 9.62
C GLY A 73 -21.51 6.38 8.51
N GLY A 74 -22.21 7.06 7.59
CA GLY A 74 -23.02 6.40 6.57
C GLY A 74 -24.41 5.98 7.07
N ARG A 75 -25.40 6.02 6.19
CA ARG A 75 -26.79 5.72 6.54
C ARG A 75 -27.00 4.27 6.97
N GLY A 76 -26.32 3.33 6.27
CA GLY A 76 -26.46 1.90 6.55
C GLY A 76 -25.90 1.44 7.89
N ASN A 77 -25.11 2.27 8.56
CA ASN A 77 -24.50 1.93 9.85
C ASN A 77 -25.45 2.14 11.05
N GLU A 78 -26.62 2.76 10.84
CA GLU A 78 -27.61 3.05 11.91
C GLU A 78 -27.00 3.77 13.12
N GLY A 79 -25.97 4.60 12.89
CA GLY A 79 -25.24 5.34 13.91
C GLY A 79 -24.20 4.53 14.71
N TYR A 80 -24.09 3.23 14.47
CA TYR A 80 -23.05 2.41 15.10
C TYR A 80 -21.71 2.54 14.39
N ILE A 81 -20.64 2.41 15.17
CA ILE A 81 -19.30 2.13 14.65
C ILE A 81 -19.20 0.64 14.41
N TRP A 82 -18.65 0.26 13.24
CA TRP A 82 -18.41 -1.13 12.89
C TRP A 82 -16.92 -1.42 12.79
N MET A 83 -16.51 -2.60 13.22
CA MET A 83 -15.15 -3.08 13.09
C MET A 83 -15.10 -4.43 12.39
N ARG A 84 -14.00 -4.71 11.67
CA ARG A 84 -13.71 -6.02 11.11
C ARG A 84 -12.76 -6.76 12.03
N ILE A 85 -13.30 -7.65 12.86
CA ILE A 85 -12.55 -8.44 13.85
C ILE A 85 -12.44 -9.88 13.31
N HIS A 86 -11.21 -10.38 13.20
CA HIS A 86 -10.93 -11.73 12.65
C HIS A 86 -11.66 -12.04 11.33
N GLY A 87 -11.83 -11.03 10.48
CA GLY A 87 -12.50 -11.14 9.18
C GLY A 87 -14.00 -10.85 9.18
N ASN A 88 -14.68 -10.85 10.33
CA ASN A 88 -16.12 -10.58 10.46
C ASN A 88 -16.38 -9.09 10.72
N LYS A 89 -17.42 -8.54 10.10
CA LYS A 89 -17.90 -7.18 10.41
C LYS A 89 -18.85 -7.25 11.62
N GLU A 90 -18.54 -6.48 12.67
CA GLU A 90 -19.28 -6.47 13.93
C GLU A 90 -19.58 -5.05 14.38
N ARG A 91 -20.75 -4.84 15.01
CA ARG A 91 -21.12 -3.56 15.65
C ARG A 91 -20.36 -3.43 16.97
N VAL A 92 -19.74 -2.28 17.18
CA VAL A 92 -19.08 -1.94 18.44
C VAL A 92 -20.12 -1.36 19.40
N ARG A 93 -20.59 -2.18 20.34
CA ARG A 93 -21.71 -1.82 21.23
C ARG A 93 -21.30 -1.00 22.45
N ASP A 94 -20.04 -1.00 22.79
CA ASP A 94 -19.44 -0.23 23.89
C ASP A 94 -19.08 1.20 23.49
N LEU A 95 -19.23 1.56 22.21
CA LEU A 95 -19.16 2.93 21.72
C LEU A 95 -20.56 3.51 21.49
N PRO A 96 -20.74 4.84 21.66
CA PRO A 96 -22.04 5.45 21.48
C PRO A 96 -22.53 5.42 20.03
N GLN A 97 -23.83 5.49 19.85
CA GLN A 97 -24.43 5.76 18.55
C GLN A 97 -24.35 7.26 18.22
N PHE A 98 -24.17 7.56 16.94
CA PHE A 98 -24.11 8.90 16.40
C PHE A 98 -25.19 9.12 15.34
N THR A 99 -25.73 10.32 15.29
CA THR A 99 -26.54 10.75 14.15
C THR A 99 -25.66 10.90 12.91
N GLU A 100 -26.27 11.00 11.72
CA GLU A 100 -25.56 11.23 10.46
C GLU A 100 -24.71 12.52 10.53
N ASP A 101 -25.25 13.59 11.11
CA ASP A 101 -24.56 14.87 11.26
C ASP A 101 -23.41 14.83 12.29
N GLU A 102 -23.63 14.16 13.43
CA GLU A 102 -22.59 13.95 14.42
C GLU A 102 -21.40 13.18 13.81
N SER A 103 -21.68 12.12 13.06
CA SER A 103 -20.67 11.34 12.34
C SER A 103 -19.95 12.20 11.28
N ALA A 104 -20.69 13.00 10.54
CA ALA A 104 -20.10 13.93 9.56
C ALA A 104 -19.18 14.95 10.21
N LEU A 105 -19.55 15.52 11.36
CA LEU A 105 -18.70 16.46 12.12
C LEU A 105 -17.42 15.79 12.62
N ILE A 106 -17.50 14.57 13.15
CA ILE A 106 -16.35 13.78 13.60
C ILE A 106 -15.37 13.59 12.44
N ILE A 107 -15.86 13.20 11.26
CA ILE A 107 -15.05 12.93 10.08
C ILE A 107 -14.43 14.23 9.54
N ILE A 108 -15.21 15.27 9.35
CA ILE A 108 -14.78 16.57 8.82
C ILE A 108 -13.72 17.21 9.70
N ASN A 109 -13.82 17.06 11.04
CA ASN A 109 -12.83 17.61 11.96
C ASN A 109 -11.42 16.98 11.83
N LEU A 110 -11.27 15.90 11.07
CA LEU A 110 -9.95 15.32 10.78
C LEU A 110 -9.24 16.00 9.60
N PHE A 111 -9.94 16.81 8.80
CA PHE A 111 -9.48 17.32 7.52
C PHE A 111 -8.98 18.77 7.60
N ASN A 112 -7.97 19.06 6.80
CA ASN A 112 -7.60 20.44 6.46
C ASN A 112 -8.52 20.98 5.33
N ASP A 113 -8.42 22.28 5.04
CA ASP A 113 -9.30 22.94 4.07
C ASP A 113 -9.21 22.35 2.65
N ASN A 114 -8.01 22.03 2.19
CA ASN A 114 -7.83 21.40 0.88
C ASN A 114 -8.50 20.02 0.81
N GLN A 115 -8.41 19.24 1.87
CA GLN A 115 -9.08 17.94 1.98
C GLN A 115 -10.60 18.06 2.02
N LYS A 116 -11.14 19.05 2.76
CA LYS A 116 -12.58 19.36 2.79
C LYS A 116 -13.08 19.73 1.39
N GLN A 117 -12.39 20.62 0.70
CA GLN A 117 -12.73 21.03 -0.67
C GLN A 117 -12.67 19.86 -1.66
N HIS A 118 -11.63 19.02 -1.57
CA HIS A 118 -11.50 17.83 -2.40
C HIS A 118 -12.67 16.87 -2.18
N LEU A 119 -12.98 16.54 -0.93
CA LEU A 119 -14.10 15.67 -0.57
C LEU A 119 -15.43 16.18 -1.11
N LEU A 120 -15.72 17.47 -0.91
CA LEU A 120 -16.96 18.08 -1.37
C LEU A 120 -17.09 18.12 -2.89
N SER A 121 -15.97 18.24 -3.62
CA SER A 121 -15.96 18.30 -5.09
C SER A 121 -15.93 16.92 -5.75
N LYS A 122 -15.16 15.97 -5.20
CA LYS A 122 -14.95 14.63 -5.77
C LYS A 122 -15.82 13.54 -5.15
N ARG A 123 -16.51 13.85 -4.05
CA ARG A 123 -17.37 12.94 -3.27
C ARG A 123 -16.63 11.77 -2.61
N ASN A 124 -15.30 11.81 -2.66
CA ASN A 124 -14.41 10.82 -2.07
C ASN A 124 -13.08 11.48 -1.69
N LEU A 125 -12.43 10.99 -0.62
CA LEU A 125 -11.11 11.43 -0.19
C LEU A 125 -10.34 10.25 0.41
N ASP A 126 -9.36 9.73 -0.33
CA ASP A 126 -8.31 8.86 0.22
C ASP A 126 -7.31 9.71 1.02
N PHE A 127 -7.00 9.29 2.24
CA PHE A 127 -6.00 9.98 3.07
C PHE A 127 -5.33 9.01 4.05
N SER A 128 -4.28 9.47 4.69
CA SER A 128 -3.65 8.74 5.80
C SER A 128 -3.89 9.46 7.12
N TYR A 129 -4.13 8.70 8.16
CA TYR A 129 -4.27 9.19 9.51
C TYR A 129 -3.22 8.54 10.41
N THR A 130 -2.56 9.34 11.24
CA THR A 130 -1.53 8.85 12.15
C THR A 130 -1.82 9.40 13.54
N TYR A 131 -1.76 8.52 14.55
CA TYR A 131 -1.79 8.96 15.94
C TYR A 131 -0.77 8.21 16.79
N PHE A 132 -0.36 8.82 17.90
CA PHE A 132 0.58 8.22 18.84
C PHE A 132 -0.16 7.28 19.78
N TYR A 133 0.16 5.96 19.69
CA TYR A 133 -0.43 4.93 20.55
C TYR A 133 0.39 4.80 21.85
N GLU A 134 -0.11 5.41 22.93
CA GLU A 134 0.59 5.56 24.19
C GLU A 134 1.04 4.24 24.83
N LYS A 135 0.21 3.18 24.78
CA LYS A 135 0.51 1.88 25.40
C LYS A 135 1.78 1.23 24.85
N ARG A 136 2.10 1.46 23.57
CA ARG A 136 3.31 0.93 22.91
C ARG A 136 4.34 2.00 22.57
N LYS A 137 4.04 3.28 22.83
CA LYS A 137 4.90 4.44 22.50
C LYS A 137 5.32 4.45 21.02
N ILE A 138 4.39 4.18 20.14
CA ILE A 138 4.61 4.14 18.68
C ILE A 138 3.58 5.00 17.95
N ASN A 139 3.98 5.55 16.81
CA ASN A 139 3.04 6.12 15.85
C ASN A 139 2.36 5.01 15.07
N VAL A 140 1.03 4.95 15.15
CA VAL A 140 0.21 4.02 14.39
C VAL A 140 -0.42 4.77 13.23
N ARG A 141 -0.41 4.14 12.07
CA ARG A 141 -0.88 4.73 10.84
C ARG A 141 -2.06 3.94 10.27
N PHE A 142 -2.99 4.67 9.68
CA PHE A 142 -4.19 4.12 9.04
C PHE A 142 -4.31 4.66 7.63
N ARG A 143 -4.67 3.81 6.69
CA ARG A 143 -5.22 4.23 5.40
C ARG A 143 -6.70 4.49 5.61
N ALA A 144 -7.15 5.65 5.21
CA ALA A 144 -8.53 6.08 5.39
C ALA A 144 -9.14 6.53 4.06
N ASP A 145 -10.42 6.24 3.92
CA ASP A 145 -11.25 6.67 2.81
C ASP A 145 -12.54 7.29 3.35
N ALA A 146 -12.78 8.56 3.04
CA ALA A 146 -14.02 9.24 3.35
C ALA A 146 -14.84 9.40 2.07
N TYR A 147 -16.11 9.04 2.12
CA TYR A 147 -16.98 9.00 0.95
C TYR A 147 -18.44 9.31 1.28
N PHE A 148 -19.21 9.69 0.26
CA PHE A 148 -20.64 9.90 0.42
C PHE A 148 -21.42 8.58 0.25
N ASP A 149 -22.30 8.28 1.19
CA ASP A 149 -23.26 7.18 1.19
C ASP A 149 -24.69 7.72 1.34
N LEU A 150 -25.49 7.67 0.28
CA LEU A 150 -26.86 8.23 0.23
C LEU A 150 -26.95 9.64 0.86
N ASP A 151 -26.11 10.54 0.37
CA ASP A 151 -26.01 11.95 0.79
C ASP A 151 -25.44 12.17 2.21
N THR A 152 -25.11 11.12 2.94
CA THR A 152 -24.43 11.19 4.24
C THR A 152 -22.94 10.92 4.09
N LEU A 153 -22.14 11.28 5.10
CA LEU A 153 -20.72 11.06 5.09
C LEU A 153 -20.35 9.78 5.85
N ALA A 154 -19.55 8.95 5.22
CA ALA A 154 -18.97 7.74 5.81
C ALA A 154 -17.46 7.77 5.72
N MET A 155 -16.80 7.04 6.60
CA MET A 155 -15.33 6.87 6.59
C MET A 155 -14.97 5.44 6.97
N ASN A 156 -14.14 4.82 6.15
CA ASN A 156 -13.47 3.56 6.48
C ASN A 156 -12.00 3.83 6.78
N MET A 157 -11.47 3.20 7.83
CA MET A 157 -10.05 3.26 8.15
C MET A 157 -9.50 1.85 8.33
N ARG A 158 -8.38 1.57 7.67
CA ARG A 158 -7.65 0.30 7.75
C ARG A 158 -6.35 0.48 8.50
N LEU A 159 -6.11 -0.38 9.48
CA LEU A 159 -4.85 -0.42 10.21
C LEU A 159 -3.71 -0.85 9.28
N ILE A 160 -2.66 -0.04 9.23
CA ILE A 160 -1.42 -0.36 8.53
C ILE A 160 -0.53 -1.18 9.47
N ASN A 161 0.16 -2.18 8.93
CA ASN A 161 1.01 -3.08 9.71
C ASN A 161 1.98 -2.32 10.61
N LEU A 162 2.05 -2.74 11.88
CA LEU A 162 2.93 -2.13 12.89
C LEU A 162 4.38 -2.65 12.85
N SER A 163 4.66 -3.65 12.04
CA SER A 163 5.99 -4.27 11.95
C SER A 163 6.30 -4.71 10.54
N VAL A 164 7.55 -4.55 10.15
CA VAL A 164 8.08 -5.03 8.88
C VAL A 164 8.61 -6.45 9.05
N ARG A 165 8.29 -7.32 8.11
CA ARG A 165 8.85 -8.68 8.07
C ARG A 165 10.31 -8.61 7.62
N PRO A 166 11.23 -9.34 8.26
CA PRO A 166 12.61 -9.42 7.79
C PRO A 166 12.67 -10.00 6.38
N LEU A 167 13.52 -9.45 5.50
CA LEU A 167 13.70 -9.95 4.14
C LEU A 167 14.04 -11.44 4.09
N SER A 168 14.79 -11.94 5.08
CA SER A 168 15.12 -13.37 5.22
C SER A 168 13.90 -14.27 5.36
N SER A 169 12.79 -13.77 5.92
CA SER A 169 11.55 -14.55 6.07
C SER A 169 10.79 -14.78 4.77
N LEU A 170 11.17 -14.08 3.69
CA LEU A 170 10.55 -14.21 2.37
C LEU A 170 11.18 -15.33 1.52
N GLU A 171 12.18 -16.02 2.05
CA GLU A 171 12.82 -17.20 1.43
C GLU A 171 13.25 -16.97 -0.03
N PHE A 172 13.83 -15.80 -0.34
CA PHE A 172 14.42 -15.55 -1.66
C PHE A 172 15.73 -16.30 -1.83
N HIS A 173 16.04 -16.68 -3.08
CA HIS A 173 17.36 -17.21 -3.40
C HIS A 173 18.44 -16.14 -3.13
N PRO A 174 19.67 -16.52 -2.64
CA PRO A 174 20.73 -15.55 -2.32
C PRO A 174 21.07 -14.59 -3.46
N LEU A 175 21.03 -15.05 -4.71
CA LEU A 175 21.27 -14.18 -5.88
C LEU A 175 20.12 -13.20 -6.13
N ALA A 176 18.88 -13.56 -5.82
CA ALA A 176 17.75 -12.63 -5.84
C ALA A 176 17.89 -11.57 -4.74
N VAL A 177 18.34 -11.93 -3.54
CA VAL A 177 18.66 -10.96 -2.49
C VAL A 177 19.78 -10.01 -2.94
N ARG A 178 20.82 -10.54 -3.60
CA ARG A 178 21.90 -9.72 -4.17
C ARG A 178 21.41 -8.73 -5.21
N SER A 179 20.45 -9.11 -6.06
CA SER A 179 19.90 -8.23 -7.10
C SER A 179 19.17 -7.02 -6.52
N VAL A 180 18.54 -7.16 -5.38
CA VAL A 180 17.86 -6.06 -4.69
C VAL A 180 18.78 -5.26 -3.76
N SER A 181 19.91 -5.80 -3.32
CA SER A 181 20.82 -5.15 -2.38
C SER A 181 21.64 -4.02 -3.03
N HIS A 182 21.65 -2.85 -2.39
CA HIS A 182 22.43 -1.69 -2.83
C HIS A 182 23.96 -1.90 -2.71
N ASN A 183 24.40 -2.73 -1.77
CA ASN A 183 25.83 -3.05 -1.61
C ASN A 183 26.40 -3.83 -2.79
N TYR A 184 25.57 -4.56 -3.53
CA TYR A 184 25.99 -5.34 -4.72
C TYR A 184 25.68 -4.66 -6.03
N ILE A 185 24.52 -4.01 -6.14
CA ILE A 185 24.05 -3.33 -7.36
C ILE A 185 23.62 -1.92 -6.97
N LYS A 186 24.42 -0.94 -7.38
CA LYS A 186 24.24 0.47 -6.99
C LYS A 186 23.10 1.18 -7.75
N PHE A 187 22.80 0.78 -8.97
CA PHE A 187 21.81 1.41 -9.84
C PHE A 187 20.97 0.37 -10.58
N GLY A 188 19.84 0.79 -11.09
CA GLY A 188 18.94 -0.05 -11.87
C GLY A 188 17.55 -0.16 -11.25
N LEU A 189 16.59 -0.63 -12.05
CA LEU A 189 15.20 -0.79 -11.70
C LEU A 189 14.91 -2.21 -11.20
N THR A 190 14.25 -2.33 -10.08
CA THR A 190 13.65 -3.57 -9.59
C THR A 190 12.15 -3.41 -9.46
N LEU A 191 11.38 -4.34 -10.00
CA LEU A 191 9.92 -4.34 -9.95
C LEU A 191 9.40 -5.41 -9.00
N ILE A 192 8.47 -5.03 -8.12
CA ILE A 192 7.69 -5.97 -7.29
C ILE A 192 6.27 -5.96 -7.82
N THR A 193 5.80 -7.10 -8.33
CA THR A 193 4.53 -7.16 -9.05
C THR A 193 3.57 -8.20 -8.48
N GLY A 194 2.29 -8.06 -8.79
CA GLY A 194 1.23 -8.95 -8.31
C GLY A 194 -0.10 -8.20 -8.20
N ILE A 195 -1.20 -8.94 -8.17
CA ILE A 195 -2.54 -8.36 -7.98
C ILE A 195 -2.67 -7.67 -6.61
N THR A 196 -3.76 -6.93 -6.43
CA THR A 196 -4.07 -6.32 -5.11
C THR A 196 -4.15 -7.41 -4.03
N GLY A 197 -3.52 -7.15 -2.88
CA GLY A 197 -3.47 -8.11 -1.77
C GLY A 197 -2.44 -9.24 -1.92
N SER A 198 -1.56 -9.19 -2.92
CA SER A 198 -0.49 -10.19 -3.10
C SER A 198 0.73 -9.99 -2.18
N GLY A 199 0.76 -8.91 -1.39
CA GLY A 199 1.82 -8.61 -0.43
C GLY A 199 2.99 -7.79 -0.99
N LYS A 200 2.81 -7.07 -2.13
CA LYS A 200 3.85 -6.22 -2.74
C LYS A 200 4.46 -5.22 -1.77
N SER A 201 3.61 -4.46 -1.07
CA SER A 201 4.06 -3.47 -0.09
C SER A 201 4.86 -4.11 1.03
N THR A 202 4.43 -5.27 1.54
CA THR A 202 5.18 -6.01 2.57
C THR A 202 6.56 -6.42 2.07
N THR A 203 6.67 -6.87 0.83
CA THR A 203 7.98 -7.25 0.24
C THR A 203 8.85 -6.01 0.02
N LEU A 204 8.28 -4.92 -0.49
CA LEU A 204 8.98 -3.66 -0.69
C LEU A 204 9.48 -3.09 0.64
N ASP A 205 8.63 -3.06 1.67
CA ASP A 205 9.01 -2.62 3.02
C ASP A 205 10.10 -3.52 3.63
N SER A 206 10.05 -4.84 3.38
CA SER A 206 11.11 -5.77 3.82
C SER A 206 12.46 -5.47 3.15
N ILE A 207 12.45 -5.08 1.87
CA ILE A 207 13.67 -4.66 1.15
C ILE A 207 14.19 -3.33 1.71
N ILE A 208 13.30 -2.36 1.91
CA ILE A 208 13.67 -1.05 2.49
C ILE A 208 14.23 -1.22 3.91
N ASP A 209 13.58 -2.03 4.76
CA ASP A 209 14.06 -2.31 6.12
C ASP A 209 15.43 -3.00 6.11
N HIS A 210 15.68 -3.90 5.15
CA HIS A 210 16.98 -4.51 4.96
C HIS A 210 18.05 -3.46 4.64
N HIS A 211 17.80 -2.55 3.70
CA HIS A 211 18.72 -1.44 3.40
C HIS A 211 18.92 -0.55 4.64
N ASN A 212 17.82 -0.19 5.31
CA ASN A 212 17.86 0.64 6.51
C ASN A 212 18.74 0.07 7.65
N LYS A 213 18.88 -1.25 7.69
CA LYS A 213 19.69 -1.94 8.72
C LYS A 213 21.14 -2.15 8.33
N PHE A 214 21.44 -2.27 7.05
CA PHE A 214 22.75 -2.79 6.59
C PHE A 214 23.47 -1.88 5.60
N ASP A 215 22.79 -0.94 4.95
CA ASP A 215 23.37 -0.12 3.88
C ASP A 215 23.36 1.36 4.30
N PRO A 216 24.51 2.06 4.34
CA PRO A 216 24.53 3.51 4.54
C PRO A 216 24.08 4.19 3.24
N ALA A 217 22.78 4.48 3.12
CA ALA A 217 22.16 5.04 1.93
C ALA A 217 21.12 6.12 2.28
N HIS A 218 20.85 7.03 1.38
CA HIS A 218 19.70 7.92 1.44
C HIS A 218 18.57 7.36 0.61
N ILE A 219 17.47 6.99 1.26
CA ILE A 219 16.29 6.37 0.66
C ILE A 219 15.13 7.37 0.64
N ILE A 220 14.59 7.65 -0.52
CA ILE A 220 13.39 8.49 -0.68
C ILE A 220 12.23 7.62 -1.14
N ILE A 221 11.16 7.58 -0.33
CA ILE A 221 9.95 6.82 -0.59
C ILE A 221 8.85 7.78 -1.06
N ILE A 222 8.33 7.57 -2.27
CA ILE A 222 7.24 8.34 -2.88
C ILE A 222 6.07 7.39 -3.06
N ALA A 223 4.96 7.57 -2.34
CA ALA A 223 3.82 6.65 -2.40
C ALA A 223 2.48 7.36 -2.16
N ALA A 224 1.38 6.69 -2.50
CA ALA A 224 0.01 7.17 -2.31
C ALA A 224 -0.92 6.03 -1.88
N PRO A 225 -1.23 5.92 -0.57
CA PRO A 225 -0.55 6.55 0.56
C PRO A 225 0.77 5.87 0.95
N ILE A 226 1.52 6.46 1.89
CA ILE A 226 2.64 5.77 2.55
C ILE A 226 2.06 4.68 3.47
N GLU A 227 2.33 3.40 3.18
CA GLU A 227 1.79 2.28 3.97
C GLU A 227 2.58 2.02 5.26
N TYR A 228 3.89 2.20 5.26
CA TYR A 228 4.73 2.03 6.44
C TYR A 228 5.72 3.19 6.58
N VAL A 229 5.88 3.70 7.80
CA VAL A 229 6.84 4.77 8.10
C VAL A 229 8.09 4.15 8.72
N HIS A 230 9.14 4.07 7.92
CA HIS A 230 10.44 3.60 8.38
C HIS A 230 11.15 4.67 9.21
N THR A 231 11.63 4.30 10.38
CA THR A 231 12.53 5.16 11.15
C THR A 231 13.96 4.96 10.64
N SER A 232 14.66 6.07 10.34
CA SER A 232 16.06 6.02 9.91
C SER A 232 16.95 5.32 10.93
N ASN A 233 17.82 4.43 10.47
CA ASN A 233 18.80 3.71 11.27
C ASN A 233 20.21 3.90 10.65
N VAL A 234 20.71 2.90 9.90
CA VAL A 234 21.95 3.01 9.13
C VAL A 234 21.72 3.88 7.87
N SER A 235 20.55 3.73 7.24
CA SER A 235 20.12 4.61 6.15
C SER A 235 19.36 5.83 6.65
N LEU A 236 19.47 6.94 5.94
CA LEU A 236 18.54 8.07 6.05
C LEU A 236 17.31 7.79 5.20
N ILE A 237 16.11 7.84 5.79
CA ILE A 237 14.86 7.59 5.05
C ILE A 237 13.98 8.83 5.08
N LYS A 238 13.49 9.22 3.91
CA LYS A 238 12.49 10.28 3.72
C LYS A 238 11.25 9.72 3.07
N HIS A 239 10.09 10.16 3.55
CA HIS A 239 8.79 9.78 3.03
C HIS A 239 8.13 10.98 2.39
N ARG A 240 7.60 10.80 1.19
CA ARG A 240 6.90 11.85 0.43
C ARG A 240 5.59 11.29 -0.10
N GLU A 241 4.50 11.65 0.58
CA GLU A 241 3.16 11.20 0.21
C GLU A 241 2.59 12.06 -0.91
N VAL A 242 2.16 11.42 -2.00
CA VAL A 242 1.51 12.11 -3.12
C VAL A 242 0.17 12.69 -2.67
N GLY A 243 -0.11 13.92 -3.06
CA GLY A 243 -1.28 14.69 -2.64
C GLY A 243 -1.13 15.42 -1.30
N ARG A 244 -0.03 15.18 -0.56
CA ARG A 244 0.29 15.83 0.70
C ARG A 244 1.65 16.53 0.66
N ASP A 245 2.72 15.77 0.38
CA ASP A 245 4.10 16.25 0.40
C ASP A 245 4.62 16.55 -1.02
N VAL A 246 4.03 15.91 -2.03
CA VAL A 246 4.28 16.12 -3.45
C VAL A 246 2.97 16.07 -4.23
N LEU A 247 2.91 16.73 -5.38
CA LEU A 247 1.67 16.83 -6.18
C LEU A 247 1.39 15.56 -6.99
N SER A 248 2.43 14.89 -7.48
CA SER A 248 2.34 13.68 -8.29
C SER A 248 3.54 12.76 -8.06
N PHE A 249 3.46 11.51 -8.51
CA PHE A 249 4.61 10.60 -8.54
C PHE A 249 5.75 11.19 -9.37
N LYS A 250 5.46 11.69 -10.57
CA LYS A 250 6.44 12.35 -11.45
C LYS A 250 7.15 13.49 -10.75
N ASP A 251 6.41 14.43 -10.13
CA ASP A 251 7.01 15.56 -9.41
C ASP A 251 7.89 15.07 -8.26
N GLY A 252 7.41 14.08 -7.51
CA GLY A 252 8.17 13.48 -6.42
C GLY A 252 9.50 12.89 -6.89
N ILE A 253 9.51 12.15 -8.01
CA ILE A 253 10.70 11.54 -8.61
C ILE A 253 11.68 12.63 -9.07
N VAL A 254 11.21 13.61 -9.84
CA VAL A 254 12.06 14.70 -10.36
C VAL A 254 12.67 15.55 -9.22
N GLN A 255 11.88 15.82 -8.17
CA GLN A 255 12.38 16.57 -7.01
C GLN A 255 13.37 15.74 -6.19
N ALA A 256 13.19 14.40 -6.11
CA ALA A 256 14.09 13.53 -5.38
C ALA A 256 15.53 13.61 -5.89
N LEU A 257 15.76 13.78 -7.19
CA LEU A 257 17.11 13.94 -7.78
C LEU A 257 17.93 15.08 -7.18
N ARG A 258 17.26 16.08 -6.60
CA ARG A 258 17.93 17.22 -5.94
C ARG A 258 18.14 17.02 -4.44
N GLN A 259 17.83 15.84 -3.93
CA GLN A 259 17.86 15.51 -2.50
C GLN A 259 18.99 14.51 -2.18
N ASP A 260 19.94 14.29 -3.10
CA ASP A 260 21.07 13.38 -2.94
C ASP A 260 20.64 11.93 -2.57
N PRO A 261 19.76 11.29 -3.37
CA PRO A 261 19.26 9.95 -3.08
C PRO A 261 20.21 8.88 -3.62
N ASP A 262 20.41 7.80 -2.88
CA ASP A 262 20.99 6.56 -3.40
C ASP A 262 19.90 5.62 -3.93
N ILE A 263 18.76 5.61 -3.23
CA ILE A 263 17.62 4.72 -3.52
C ILE A 263 16.33 5.55 -3.59
N ILE A 264 15.58 5.38 -4.66
CA ILE A 264 14.25 5.97 -4.83
C ILE A 264 13.23 4.83 -4.91
N VAL A 265 12.22 4.89 -4.04
CA VAL A 265 11.11 3.96 -4.01
C VAL A 265 9.88 4.68 -4.56
N VAL A 266 9.38 4.21 -5.70
CA VAL A 266 8.15 4.70 -6.34
C VAL A 266 7.05 3.70 -6.03
N GLY A 267 6.06 4.08 -5.24
CA GLY A 267 5.02 3.18 -4.76
C GLY A 267 4.36 2.38 -5.87
N GLU A 268 4.08 3.02 -7.00
CA GLU A 268 3.54 2.36 -8.20
C GLU A 268 3.81 3.17 -9.48
N MET A 269 3.89 2.48 -10.61
CA MET A 269 3.97 3.07 -11.94
C MET A 269 2.69 2.74 -12.72
N ARG A 270 1.74 3.69 -12.79
CA ARG A 270 0.44 3.49 -13.44
C ARG A 270 0.27 4.28 -14.73
N ASP A 271 1.05 5.32 -14.90
CA ASP A 271 0.90 6.27 -16.00
C ASP A 271 2.22 6.48 -16.75
N PRO A 272 2.17 6.91 -18.04
CA PRO A 272 3.35 7.11 -18.86
C PRO A 272 4.37 8.07 -18.24
N ASP A 273 3.91 9.13 -17.60
CA ASP A 273 4.77 10.15 -17.02
C ASP A 273 5.60 9.61 -15.86
N THR A 274 4.97 8.83 -14.98
CA THR A 274 5.66 8.16 -13.85
C THR A 274 6.64 7.11 -14.36
N ILE A 275 6.27 6.32 -15.38
CA ILE A 275 7.15 5.32 -16.01
C ILE A 275 8.40 6.00 -16.59
N MET A 276 8.20 7.05 -17.39
CA MET A 276 9.32 7.78 -18.01
C MET A 276 10.24 8.39 -16.96
N ALA A 277 9.70 9.04 -15.93
CA ALA A 277 10.49 9.63 -14.86
C ALA A 277 11.30 8.56 -14.09
N ALA A 278 10.70 7.41 -13.77
CA ALA A 278 11.40 6.32 -13.10
C ALA A 278 12.54 5.73 -13.94
N LEU A 279 12.34 5.56 -15.25
CA LEU A 279 13.40 5.11 -16.16
C LEU A 279 14.51 6.16 -16.28
N GLU A 280 14.18 7.46 -16.36
CA GLU A 280 15.15 8.56 -16.45
C GLU A 280 16.04 8.64 -15.21
N VAL A 281 15.47 8.54 -14.04
CA VAL A 281 16.22 8.53 -12.78
C VAL A 281 17.14 7.31 -12.68
N THR A 282 16.68 6.16 -13.17
CA THR A 282 17.52 4.96 -13.20
C THR A 282 18.73 5.14 -14.12
N ASP A 283 18.55 5.76 -15.28
CA ASP A 283 19.65 6.07 -16.22
C ASP A 283 20.70 7.01 -15.63
N THR A 284 20.31 7.88 -14.69
CA THR A 284 21.24 8.78 -13.98
C THR A 284 22.04 8.09 -12.87
N GLY A 285 21.93 6.76 -12.74
CA GLY A 285 22.75 5.97 -11.83
C GLY A 285 22.13 5.68 -10.47
N HIS A 286 20.81 5.91 -10.29
CA HIS A 286 20.11 5.66 -9.03
C HIS A 286 19.50 4.25 -9.01
N LYS A 287 19.38 3.68 -7.82
CA LYS A 287 18.62 2.45 -7.60
C LYS A 287 17.15 2.78 -7.41
N VAL A 288 16.29 2.16 -8.23
CA VAL A 288 14.85 2.40 -8.20
C VAL A 288 14.10 1.12 -7.89
N PHE A 289 13.18 1.19 -6.95
CA PHE A 289 12.18 0.15 -6.69
C PHE A 289 10.80 0.67 -7.03
N SER A 290 9.99 -0.16 -7.68
CA SER A 290 8.59 0.18 -7.92
C SER A 290 7.69 -1.03 -7.95
N THR A 291 6.36 -0.79 -7.96
CA THR A 291 5.36 -1.85 -8.04
C THR A 291 4.49 -1.72 -9.29
N LEU A 292 3.97 -2.90 -9.74
CA LEU A 292 2.97 -3.01 -10.81
C LEU A 292 1.89 -4.02 -10.42
N HIS A 293 0.70 -3.87 -11.03
CA HIS A 293 -0.43 -4.78 -10.86
C HIS A 293 -0.49 -5.81 -11.99
N THR A 294 0.55 -6.62 -12.13
CA THR A 294 0.70 -7.68 -13.14
C THR A 294 1.00 -9.01 -12.47
N SER A 295 0.67 -10.12 -13.12
CA SER A 295 0.76 -11.47 -12.54
C SER A 295 2.07 -12.20 -12.84
N SER A 296 2.88 -11.70 -13.80
CA SER A 296 4.14 -12.30 -14.21
C SER A 296 5.18 -11.24 -14.64
N ALA A 297 6.43 -11.66 -14.73
CA ALA A 297 7.51 -10.80 -15.20
C ALA A 297 7.31 -10.35 -16.65
N THR A 298 6.90 -11.27 -17.54
CA THR A 298 6.65 -10.95 -18.96
C THR A 298 5.51 -9.97 -19.11
N GLU A 299 4.39 -10.19 -18.42
CA GLU A 299 3.25 -9.24 -18.41
C GLU A 299 3.68 -7.84 -17.92
N SER A 300 4.59 -7.78 -16.94
CA SER A 300 5.10 -6.51 -16.43
C SER A 300 5.87 -5.71 -17.48
N LEU A 301 6.72 -6.40 -18.26
CA LEU A 301 7.45 -5.78 -19.35
C LEU A 301 6.51 -5.26 -20.44
N ASP A 302 5.60 -6.12 -20.89
CA ASP A 302 4.62 -5.79 -21.93
C ASP A 302 3.76 -4.60 -21.50
N ARG A 303 3.33 -4.56 -20.23
CA ARG A 303 2.50 -3.48 -19.69
C ARG A 303 3.24 -2.14 -19.65
N ILE A 304 4.49 -2.09 -19.17
CA ILE A 304 5.27 -0.85 -19.16
C ILE A 304 5.43 -0.30 -20.58
N ILE A 305 5.71 -1.18 -21.57
CA ILE A 305 5.90 -0.79 -22.96
C ILE A 305 4.58 -0.32 -23.58
N ALA A 306 3.46 -1.02 -23.29
CA ALA A 306 2.15 -0.70 -23.85
C ALA A 306 1.54 0.60 -23.27
N GLU A 307 1.95 1.02 -22.07
CA GLU A 307 1.40 2.22 -21.41
C GLU A 307 1.80 3.52 -22.10
N VAL A 308 2.93 3.53 -22.84
CA VAL A 308 3.42 4.71 -23.54
C VAL A 308 2.90 4.77 -24.99
N HIS A 309 2.92 5.98 -25.56
CA HIS A 309 2.49 6.18 -26.94
C HIS A 309 3.29 5.27 -27.91
N PRO A 310 2.68 4.68 -28.96
CA PRO A 310 3.34 3.74 -29.87
C PRO A 310 4.67 4.21 -30.44
N SER A 311 4.83 5.51 -30.73
CA SER A 311 6.09 6.09 -31.21
C SER A 311 7.24 6.04 -30.19
N GLU A 312 6.93 5.88 -28.90
CA GLU A 312 7.92 5.85 -27.82
C GLU A 312 8.22 4.41 -27.34
N GLN A 313 7.42 3.43 -27.74
CA GLN A 313 7.51 2.06 -27.21
C GLN A 313 8.88 1.41 -27.45
N GLU A 314 9.47 1.61 -28.62
CA GLU A 314 10.80 1.09 -28.92
C GLU A 314 11.87 1.73 -28.03
N ARG A 315 11.81 3.04 -27.83
CA ARG A 315 12.71 3.78 -26.95
C ARG A 315 12.58 3.29 -25.50
N VAL A 316 11.36 3.14 -25.02
CA VAL A 316 11.08 2.65 -23.66
C VAL A 316 11.54 1.20 -23.49
N ARG A 317 11.31 0.33 -24.47
CA ARG A 317 11.78 -1.06 -24.47
C ARG A 317 13.30 -1.15 -24.34
N ASN A 318 14.02 -0.38 -25.16
CA ASN A 318 15.47 -0.37 -25.13
C ASN A 318 16.00 0.14 -23.79
N ARG A 319 15.44 1.26 -23.28
CA ARG A 319 15.81 1.83 -21.99
C ARG A 319 15.49 0.84 -20.85
N LEU A 320 14.29 0.26 -20.83
CA LEU A 320 13.90 -0.75 -19.83
C LEU A 320 14.86 -1.94 -19.83
N ALA A 321 15.23 -2.44 -21.01
CA ALA A 321 16.20 -3.53 -21.13
C ALA A 321 17.57 -3.17 -20.54
N ASP A 322 17.99 -1.91 -20.64
CA ASP A 322 19.29 -1.47 -20.14
C ASP A 322 19.30 -1.27 -18.62
N VAL A 323 18.20 -0.78 -18.04
CA VAL A 323 18.14 -0.42 -16.60
C VAL A 323 17.49 -1.47 -15.71
N LEU A 324 16.70 -2.40 -16.25
CA LEU A 324 16.02 -3.42 -15.44
C LEU A 324 17.01 -4.42 -14.86
N ILE A 325 16.92 -4.67 -13.57
CA ILE A 325 17.75 -5.63 -12.83
C ILE A 325 16.99 -6.91 -12.53
N SER A 326 15.77 -6.77 -12.00
CA SER A 326 14.95 -7.93 -11.62
C SER A 326 13.46 -7.58 -11.56
N VAL A 327 12.64 -8.62 -11.76
CA VAL A 327 11.19 -8.57 -11.52
C VAL A 327 10.82 -9.69 -10.56
N ILE A 328 10.12 -9.33 -9.49
CA ILE A 328 9.62 -10.25 -8.47
C ILE A 328 8.09 -10.22 -8.54
N SER A 329 7.48 -11.22 -9.17
CA SER A 329 6.04 -11.36 -9.24
C SER A 329 5.54 -12.29 -8.14
N GLN A 330 4.48 -11.92 -7.42
CA GLN A 330 4.07 -12.67 -6.24
C GLN A 330 2.56 -12.83 -6.09
N LYS A 331 2.18 -13.94 -5.43
CA LYS A 331 0.81 -14.26 -5.02
C LYS A 331 0.81 -14.73 -3.57
N LEU A 332 -0.26 -14.44 -2.83
CA LEU A 332 -0.50 -15.03 -1.51
C LEU A 332 -1.44 -16.21 -1.66
N VAL A 333 -0.95 -17.40 -1.33
CA VAL A 333 -1.63 -18.68 -1.48
C VAL A 333 -2.09 -19.19 -0.12
N PRO A 334 -3.34 -19.66 0.05
CA PRO A 334 -3.80 -20.27 1.29
C PRO A 334 -2.98 -21.48 1.67
N THR A 335 -2.60 -21.57 2.93
CA THR A 335 -1.88 -22.72 3.50
C THR A 335 -2.86 -23.71 4.13
N LEU A 336 -2.39 -24.95 4.39
CA LEU A 336 -3.20 -25.99 5.00
C LEU A 336 -3.63 -25.67 6.45
N ASP A 337 -2.90 -24.76 7.13
CA ASP A 337 -3.21 -24.29 8.48
C ASP A 337 -4.06 -23.00 8.52
N GLY A 338 -4.68 -22.63 7.39
CA GLY A 338 -5.58 -21.47 7.28
C GLY A 338 -4.87 -20.11 7.19
N LYS A 339 -3.54 -20.06 7.09
CA LYS A 339 -2.75 -18.87 6.86
C LYS A 339 -2.52 -18.63 5.36
N ARG A 340 -1.57 -17.75 5.04
CA ARG A 340 -1.14 -17.51 3.66
C ARG A 340 0.38 -17.55 3.56
N VAL A 341 0.88 -18.12 2.46
CA VAL A 341 2.29 -18.13 2.10
C VAL A 341 2.49 -17.44 0.76
N MET A 342 3.63 -16.78 0.57
CA MET A 342 3.98 -16.14 -0.69
C MET A 342 4.51 -17.19 -1.67
N ALA A 343 3.85 -17.32 -2.82
CA ALA A 343 4.39 -17.93 -4.03
C ALA A 343 4.95 -16.82 -4.92
N LYS A 344 6.10 -17.07 -5.56
CA LYS A 344 6.84 -16.05 -6.29
C LYS A 344 7.40 -16.57 -7.61
N GLU A 345 7.46 -15.66 -8.59
CA GLU A 345 8.25 -15.77 -9.79
C GLU A 345 9.36 -14.73 -9.71
N VAL A 346 10.58 -15.09 -10.02
CA VAL A 346 11.74 -14.19 -9.97
C VAL A 346 12.46 -14.23 -11.30
N LEU A 347 12.50 -13.10 -11.98
CA LEU A 347 13.34 -12.84 -13.14
C LEU A 347 14.56 -12.03 -12.70
N ILE A 348 15.77 -12.47 -13.08
CA ILE A 348 17.00 -11.68 -12.99
C ILE A 348 17.46 -11.38 -14.42
N VAL A 349 17.71 -10.11 -14.71
CA VAL A 349 18.06 -9.67 -16.08
C VAL A 349 19.51 -9.99 -16.37
N THR A 350 19.71 -11.10 -17.04
CA THR A 350 20.99 -11.52 -17.65
C THR A 350 21.19 -10.84 -19.01
N PRO A 351 22.41 -10.91 -19.61
CA PRO A 351 22.62 -10.42 -20.97
C PRO A 351 21.65 -11.02 -22.02
N SER A 352 21.30 -12.31 -21.88
CA SER A 352 20.34 -12.97 -22.77
C SER A 352 18.91 -12.43 -22.58
N VAL A 353 18.46 -12.24 -21.33
CA VAL A 353 17.17 -11.62 -21.03
C VAL A 353 17.10 -10.19 -21.57
N ARG A 354 18.17 -9.41 -21.40
CA ARG A 354 18.27 -8.05 -21.96
C ARG A 354 18.10 -8.05 -23.47
N ALA A 355 18.77 -8.96 -24.17
CA ALA A 355 18.65 -9.09 -25.63
C ALA A 355 17.20 -9.49 -26.03
N ALA A 356 16.57 -10.41 -25.31
CA ALA A 356 15.18 -10.81 -25.55
C ALA A 356 14.21 -9.62 -25.39
N ILE A 357 14.40 -8.79 -24.37
CA ILE A 357 13.58 -7.57 -24.16
C ILE A 357 13.76 -6.61 -25.35
N LYS A 358 15.02 -6.29 -25.74
CA LYS A 358 15.32 -5.39 -26.86
C LYS A 358 14.70 -5.86 -28.17
N ASN A 359 14.77 -7.17 -28.43
CA ASN A 359 14.25 -7.79 -29.64
C ASN A 359 12.74 -8.04 -29.62
N ASN A 360 12.03 -7.55 -28.59
CA ASN A 360 10.59 -7.78 -28.39
C ASN A 360 10.22 -9.28 -28.36
N ASN A 361 11.09 -10.13 -27.80
CA ASN A 361 10.90 -11.57 -27.73
C ASN A 361 10.61 -12.01 -26.27
N THR A 362 9.52 -11.47 -25.72
CA THR A 362 9.13 -11.71 -24.31
C THR A 362 8.71 -13.18 -24.08
N SER A 363 8.30 -13.91 -25.12
CA SER A 363 7.96 -15.33 -25.03
C SER A 363 9.14 -16.22 -24.61
N GLU A 364 10.37 -15.87 -24.99
CA GLU A 364 11.58 -16.60 -24.59
C GLU A 364 11.94 -16.37 -23.11
N ILE A 365 11.53 -15.25 -22.53
CA ILE A 365 11.89 -14.88 -21.16
C ILE A 365 11.35 -15.91 -20.17
N TYR A 366 10.14 -16.44 -20.37
CA TYR A 366 9.61 -17.50 -19.53
C TYR A 366 10.51 -18.75 -19.53
N MET A 367 11.04 -19.14 -20.69
CA MET A 367 11.96 -20.28 -20.78
C MET A 367 13.30 -19.97 -20.09
N MET A 368 13.77 -18.73 -20.18
CA MET A 368 14.99 -18.28 -19.46
C MET A 368 14.79 -18.33 -17.94
N ILE A 369 13.63 -17.90 -17.42
CA ILE A 369 13.30 -18.03 -16.00
C ILE A 369 13.27 -19.49 -15.58
N ASN A 370 12.61 -20.35 -16.39
CA ASN A 370 12.45 -21.78 -16.09
C ASN A 370 13.79 -22.52 -16.02
N GLN A 371 14.79 -22.10 -16.80
CA GLN A 371 16.13 -22.69 -16.85
C GLN A 371 17.14 -21.97 -15.93
N GLY A 372 16.80 -20.76 -15.45
CA GLY A 372 17.68 -19.87 -14.75
C GLY A 372 17.84 -20.11 -13.24
N GLY A 373 17.53 -21.31 -12.74
CA GLY A 373 17.59 -21.63 -11.32
C GLY A 373 18.96 -21.37 -10.68
N ALA A 374 20.06 -21.66 -11.39
CA ALA A 374 21.42 -21.39 -10.92
C ALA A 374 21.72 -19.90 -10.77
N GLN A 375 20.98 -19.03 -11.47
CA GLN A 375 21.07 -17.56 -11.36
C GLN A 375 20.07 -16.98 -10.35
N GLY A 376 19.29 -17.83 -9.66
CA GLY A 376 18.31 -17.40 -8.68
C GLY A 376 16.93 -17.09 -9.25
N MET A 377 16.67 -17.43 -10.51
CA MET A 377 15.36 -17.32 -11.13
C MET A 377 14.47 -18.52 -10.75
N ILE A 378 13.17 -18.29 -10.72
CA ILE A 378 12.17 -19.33 -10.46
C ILE A 378 10.84 -18.92 -11.13
N THR A 379 10.16 -19.86 -11.80
CA THR A 379 8.80 -19.59 -12.29
C THR A 379 7.77 -19.75 -11.19
N MET A 380 6.60 -19.15 -11.37
CA MET A 380 5.48 -19.30 -10.43
C MET A 380 5.14 -20.77 -10.21
N GLU A 381 5.12 -21.56 -11.27
CA GLU A 381 4.81 -23.00 -11.24
C GLU A 381 5.85 -23.82 -10.46
N GLN A 382 7.13 -23.49 -10.60
CA GLN A 382 8.21 -24.14 -9.85
C GLN A 382 8.12 -23.85 -8.35
N ASP A 383 7.83 -22.59 -7.98
CA ASP A 383 7.69 -22.23 -6.56
C ASP A 383 6.42 -22.83 -5.95
N LEU A 384 5.29 -22.85 -6.69
CA LEU A 384 4.07 -23.55 -6.26
C LEU A 384 4.30 -25.06 -6.06
N LYS A 385 5.02 -25.73 -6.98
CA LYS A 385 5.44 -27.14 -6.81
C LYS A 385 6.26 -27.30 -5.51
N LYS A 386 7.24 -26.44 -5.28
CA LYS A 386 8.07 -26.45 -4.07
C LYS A 386 7.20 -26.33 -2.81
N LEU A 387 6.25 -25.39 -2.75
CA LEU A 387 5.35 -25.17 -1.63
C LEU A 387 4.43 -26.40 -1.40
N TYR A 388 3.92 -27.02 -2.46
CA TYR A 388 3.14 -28.23 -2.38
C TYR A 388 3.96 -29.42 -1.85
N MET A 389 5.18 -29.63 -2.37
CA MET A 389 6.07 -30.71 -1.91
C MET A 389 6.49 -30.52 -0.44
N GLN A 390 6.58 -29.27 0.03
CA GLN A 390 6.79 -28.92 1.44
C GLN A 390 5.53 -29.08 2.31
N LYS A 391 4.40 -29.54 1.73
CA LYS A 391 3.10 -29.67 2.40
C LYS A 391 2.61 -28.36 3.03
N LYS A 392 3.01 -27.21 2.47
CA LYS A 392 2.52 -25.90 2.91
C LYS A 392 1.17 -25.57 2.29
N ILE A 393 0.90 -25.96 1.06
CA ILE A 393 -0.33 -25.70 0.31
C ILE A 393 -0.96 -26.99 -0.23
N SER A 394 -2.24 -26.94 -0.58
CA SER A 394 -2.94 -28.07 -1.22
C SER A 394 -2.59 -28.18 -2.71
N LEU A 395 -2.84 -29.35 -3.30
CA LEU A 395 -2.74 -29.55 -4.76
C LEU A 395 -3.67 -28.60 -5.53
N GLU A 396 -4.89 -28.46 -5.04
CA GLU A 396 -5.89 -27.55 -5.61
C GLU A 396 -5.38 -26.10 -5.61
N SER A 397 -4.82 -25.65 -4.48
CA SER A 397 -4.20 -24.31 -4.39
C SER A 397 -3.04 -24.17 -5.38
N ALA A 398 -2.16 -25.15 -5.50
CA ALA A 398 -1.05 -25.10 -6.46
C ALA A 398 -1.54 -24.93 -7.90
N ILE A 399 -2.60 -25.64 -8.30
CA ILE A 399 -3.19 -25.53 -9.65
C ILE A 399 -3.93 -24.21 -9.84
N THR A 400 -4.71 -23.79 -8.84
CA THR A 400 -5.54 -22.58 -8.91
C THR A 400 -4.71 -21.32 -9.05
N TYR A 401 -3.59 -21.23 -8.32
CA TYR A 401 -2.73 -20.03 -8.28
C TYR A 401 -1.65 -20.02 -9.36
N ALA A 402 -1.47 -21.09 -10.15
CA ALA A 402 -0.53 -21.12 -11.26
C ALA A 402 -0.91 -20.11 -12.36
N ASN A 403 0.09 -19.50 -13.00
CA ASN A 403 -0.10 -18.69 -14.21
C ASN A 403 -0.40 -19.57 -15.41
N ASN A 404 0.27 -20.75 -15.50
CA ASN A 404 0.06 -21.73 -16.55
C ASN A 404 -0.43 -23.08 -15.95
N LYS A 405 -1.75 -23.31 -16.02
CA LYS A 405 -2.38 -24.51 -15.44
C LYS A 405 -1.90 -25.81 -16.08
N THR A 406 -1.65 -25.82 -17.38
CA THR A 406 -1.13 -27.01 -18.08
C THR A 406 0.28 -27.34 -17.60
N ARG A 407 1.12 -26.31 -17.47
CA ARG A 407 2.51 -26.46 -17.03
C ARG A 407 2.60 -26.97 -15.60
N ILE A 408 1.82 -26.42 -14.66
CA ILE A 408 1.85 -26.89 -13.27
C ILE A 408 1.43 -28.35 -13.18
N GLN A 409 0.40 -28.79 -13.92
CA GLN A 409 -0.02 -30.20 -13.96
C GLN A 409 1.09 -31.10 -14.48
N GLN A 410 1.78 -30.72 -15.56
CA GLN A 410 2.92 -31.46 -16.10
C GLN A 410 4.04 -31.64 -15.07
N ILE A 411 4.44 -30.55 -14.39
CA ILE A 411 5.56 -30.61 -13.45
C ILE A 411 5.19 -31.28 -12.11
N LEU A 412 3.91 -31.35 -11.76
CA LEU A 412 3.42 -32.09 -10.59
C LEU A 412 3.26 -33.60 -10.88
N SER A 413 2.95 -33.99 -12.13
CA SER A 413 2.86 -35.40 -12.56
C SER A 413 4.22 -36.01 -12.90
N ALA A 414 5.23 -35.21 -13.23
CA ALA A 414 6.59 -35.68 -13.40
C ALA A 414 7.19 -36.06 -12.03
N LYS A 415 7.41 -37.42 -11.86
CA LYS A 415 8.03 -38.01 -10.66
C LYS A 415 9.47 -37.57 -10.47
#